data_11bdafcc15e12d3d411968216d874369
#
_entry.id   11bdafcc15e12d3d411968216d874369
#
_cell.length_a   1.000
_cell.length_b   1.000
_cell.length_c   1.000
_cell.angle_alpha   90.00
_cell.angle_beta   90.00
_cell.angle_gamma   90.00
#
_symmetry.space_group_name_H-M   'P 1'
#
loop_
_entity.id
_entity.type
_entity.pdbx_description
1 polymer ?
#
loop_
_entity_poly.entity_id
_entity_poly.type
_entity_poly.pdbx_seq_one_letter_code
_entity_poly.pdbx_strand_id
1 'polypeptide(L)'
;MKPGVSVVITSCNRIELLKRTIESFNTMNTYPIAEFIIIDDSGNREAHQRIIELYPDYTCIFNSSNIGLIDSIDRAYSMVKTKYVFHIEDDWEFIKSGFIEPSLKIIENNPMVMQVWVSNIHNQPLDIEPLIADGVHYRYASLDGMDHLWHGFTFHPTIRSMRVYRVAAPWSQWSTSEDFLALRECKIGQEYFMRGFRAAVLPDSYCIHTGDQDTTWNIGQK
;
A
#
# COMPACT_ATOMS: atom_id res chain seq x y z
N MET A 1 10.14 20.41 11.26
CA MET A 1 10.32 18.97 11.55
C MET A 1 9.60 18.21 10.45
N LYS A 2 10.25 17.22 9.81
CA LYS A 2 9.58 16.41 8.77
C LYS A 2 8.40 15.63 9.39
N PRO A 3 7.27 15.45 8.69
CA PRO A 3 6.14 14.65 9.18
C PRO A 3 6.55 13.19 9.42
N GLY A 4 6.03 12.57 10.49
CA GLY A 4 6.26 11.16 10.75
C GLY A 4 5.54 10.27 9.73
N VAL A 5 6.26 9.26 9.22
CA VAL A 5 5.75 8.22 8.32
C VAL A 5 6.02 6.86 8.95
N SER A 6 4.98 6.03 9.07
CA SER A 6 5.11 4.61 9.38
C SER A 6 5.15 3.82 8.08
N VAL A 7 6.01 2.82 8.00
CA VAL A 7 6.01 1.83 6.91
C VAL A 7 5.26 0.60 7.40
N VAL A 8 4.23 0.19 6.68
CA VAL A 8 3.46 -1.03 6.93
C VAL A 8 3.69 -2.00 5.77
N ILE A 9 4.14 -3.21 6.09
CA ILE A 9 4.47 -4.25 5.13
C ILE A 9 3.60 -5.47 5.42
N THR A 10 2.83 -5.90 4.42
CA THR A 10 2.03 -7.12 4.49
C THR A 10 2.78 -8.29 3.85
N SER A 11 2.71 -9.44 4.50
CA SER A 11 3.32 -10.70 4.04
C SER A 11 2.44 -11.89 4.37
N CYS A 12 2.66 -12.99 3.65
CA CYS A 12 2.03 -14.28 3.92
C CYS A 12 3.00 -15.42 3.57
N ASN A 13 3.89 -15.77 4.53
CA ASN A 13 4.86 -16.88 4.41
C ASN A 13 5.85 -16.74 3.22
N ARG A 14 6.13 -15.52 2.75
CA ARG A 14 7.02 -15.25 1.61
C ARG A 14 8.31 -14.53 2.06
N ILE A 15 9.09 -15.17 2.94
CA ILE A 15 10.24 -14.58 3.63
C ILE A 15 11.29 -13.99 2.67
N GLU A 16 11.62 -14.67 1.58
CA GLU A 16 12.65 -14.18 0.65
C GLU A 16 12.18 -12.97 -0.16
N LEU A 17 10.90 -12.91 -0.53
CA LEU A 17 10.31 -11.73 -1.16
C LEU A 17 10.24 -10.56 -0.16
N LEU A 18 9.76 -10.80 1.05
CA LEU A 18 9.74 -9.81 2.12
C LEU A 18 11.14 -9.21 2.37
N LYS A 19 12.16 -10.04 2.43
CA LYS A 19 13.55 -9.62 2.61
C LYS A 19 14.02 -8.72 1.46
N ARG A 20 13.78 -9.13 0.21
CA ARG A 20 14.13 -8.36 -0.98
C ARG A 20 13.41 -7.01 -1.01
N THR A 21 12.14 -6.98 -0.66
CA THR A 21 11.33 -5.75 -0.58
C THR A 21 11.91 -4.80 0.46
N ILE A 22 12.19 -5.27 1.67
CA ILE A 22 12.73 -4.44 2.75
C ILE A 22 14.15 -3.93 2.41
N GLU A 23 15.02 -4.78 1.89
CA GLU A 23 16.38 -4.41 1.50
C GLU A 23 16.39 -3.34 0.41
N SER A 24 15.57 -3.51 -0.64
CA SER A 24 15.45 -2.54 -1.72
C SER A 24 14.82 -1.23 -1.24
N PHE A 25 13.77 -1.29 -0.41
CA PHE A 25 13.17 -0.10 0.21
C PHE A 25 14.21 0.66 1.03
N ASN A 26 14.93 0.00 1.93
CA ASN A 26 15.94 0.66 2.78
C ASN A 26 17.09 1.27 1.97
N THR A 27 17.45 0.66 0.84
CA THR A 27 18.48 1.18 -0.07
C THR A 27 18.01 2.45 -0.80
N MET A 28 16.76 2.49 -1.23
CA MET A 28 16.21 3.60 -2.03
C MET A 28 15.54 4.68 -1.19
N ASN A 29 15.20 4.40 0.07
CA ASN A 29 14.54 5.37 0.93
C ASN A 29 15.51 6.44 1.43
N THR A 30 15.15 7.71 1.20
CA THR A 30 15.90 8.89 1.66
C THR A 30 15.16 9.69 2.74
N TYR A 31 13.97 9.22 3.15
CA TYR A 31 13.12 9.89 4.11
C TYR A 31 13.22 9.22 5.50
N PRO A 32 13.26 9.99 6.60
CA PRO A 32 13.30 9.40 7.92
C PRO A 32 11.97 8.68 8.25
N ILE A 33 12.05 7.38 8.47
CA ILE A 33 10.91 6.54 8.87
C ILE A 33 10.81 6.53 10.40
N ALA A 34 9.60 6.74 10.92
CA ALA A 34 9.35 6.77 12.35
C ALA A 34 9.20 5.37 12.96
N GLU A 35 8.61 4.45 12.20
CA GLU A 35 8.42 3.06 12.62
C GLU A 35 8.22 2.14 11.40
N PHE A 36 8.61 0.88 11.57
CA PHE A 36 8.30 -0.20 10.63
C PHE A 36 7.38 -1.20 11.31
N ILE A 37 6.33 -1.61 10.61
CA ILE A 37 5.36 -2.60 11.05
C ILE A 37 5.29 -3.69 9.98
N ILE A 38 5.59 -4.93 10.34
CA ILE A 38 5.38 -6.10 9.49
C ILE A 38 4.17 -6.86 10.02
N ILE A 39 3.25 -7.22 9.13
CA ILE A 39 2.20 -8.17 9.46
C ILE A 39 2.31 -9.40 8.56
N ASP A 40 2.38 -10.58 9.17
CA ASP A 40 2.34 -11.85 8.44
C ASP A 40 1.05 -12.61 8.73
N ASP A 41 0.32 -12.93 7.65
CA ASP A 41 -1.01 -13.55 7.68
C ASP A 41 -0.97 -15.08 7.43
N SER A 42 0.19 -15.72 7.58
CA SER A 42 0.34 -17.13 7.23
C SER A 42 -0.14 -18.10 8.31
N GLY A 43 -0.13 -17.70 9.58
CA GLY A 43 -0.28 -18.61 10.71
C GLY A 43 0.91 -19.57 10.90
N ASN A 44 2.00 -19.40 10.14
CA ASN A 44 3.19 -20.24 10.18
C ASN A 44 4.17 -19.77 11.26
N ARG A 45 4.29 -20.53 12.34
CA ARG A 45 5.16 -20.18 13.47
C ARG A 45 6.65 -20.11 13.10
N GLU A 46 7.10 -20.94 12.17
CA GLU A 46 8.51 -20.96 11.73
C GLU A 46 8.82 -19.67 10.94
N ALA A 47 7.92 -19.28 10.02
CA ALA A 47 8.02 -18.02 9.32
C ALA A 47 8.01 -16.82 10.28
N HIS A 48 7.11 -16.82 11.28
CA HIS A 48 7.03 -15.77 12.29
C HIS A 48 8.35 -15.64 13.09
N GLN A 49 8.89 -16.77 13.53
CA GLN A 49 10.18 -16.78 14.23
C GLN A 49 11.30 -16.21 13.36
N ARG A 50 11.32 -16.58 12.09
CA ARG A 50 12.31 -16.08 11.13
C ARG A 50 12.20 -14.56 10.91
N ILE A 51 10.97 -14.03 10.82
CA ILE A 51 10.75 -12.58 10.71
C ILE A 51 11.30 -11.84 11.94
N ILE A 52 11.05 -12.35 13.15
CA ILE A 52 11.57 -11.74 14.38
C ILE A 52 13.10 -11.71 14.38
N GLU A 53 13.74 -12.79 13.95
CA GLU A 53 15.21 -12.89 13.89
C GLU A 53 15.81 -11.91 12.88
N LEU A 54 15.16 -11.72 11.73
CA LEU A 54 15.63 -10.82 10.67
C LEU A 54 15.37 -9.35 10.99
N TYR A 55 14.29 -9.03 11.71
CA TYR A 55 13.82 -7.66 11.94
C TYR A 55 13.51 -7.40 13.42
N PRO A 56 14.49 -7.55 14.32
CA PRO A 56 14.27 -7.44 15.77
C PRO A 56 13.82 -6.03 16.22
N ASP A 57 14.13 -4.99 15.44
CA ASP A 57 13.77 -3.60 15.73
C ASP A 57 12.42 -3.18 15.13
N TYR A 58 11.76 -4.07 14.38
CA TYR A 58 10.48 -3.77 13.76
C TYR A 58 9.32 -4.25 14.63
N THR A 59 8.19 -3.56 14.56
CA THR A 59 6.96 -4.07 15.17
C THR A 59 6.41 -5.20 14.30
N CYS A 60 6.43 -6.43 14.80
CA CYS A 60 5.91 -7.59 14.09
C CYS A 60 4.54 -7.98 14.64
N ILE A 61 3.58 -8.16 13.75
CA ILE A 61 2.22 -8.63 14.04
C ILE A 61 2.04 -9.97 13.32
N PHE A 62 1.55 -10.98 14.04
CA PHE A 62 1.35 -12.31 13.50
C PHE A 62 -0.10 -12.75 13.66
N ASN A 63 -0.70 -13.19 12.59
CA ASN A 63 -2.01 -13.83 12.63
C ASN A 63 -1.82 -15.33 12.92
N SER A 64 -2.67 -15.88 13.76
CA SER A 64 -2.62 -17.31 14.11
C SER A 64 -3.11 -18.23 12.99
N SER A 65 -3.81 -17.67 12.02
CA SER A 65 -4.27 -18.29 10.77
C SER A 65 -4.43 -17.20 9.72
N ASN A 66 -4.57 -17.57 8.46
CA ASN A 66 -4.86 -16.63 7.40
C ASN A 66 -6.26 -16.01 7.63
N ILE A 67 -6.31 -14.69 7.85
CA ILE A 67 -7.55 -13.91 8.01
C ILE A 67 -7.86 -13.06 6.76
N GLY A 68 -6.94 -13.03 5.81
CA GLY A 68 -7.03 -12.27 4.58
C GLY A 68 -6.30 -10.91 4.62
N LEU A 69 -5.92 -10.44 3.43
CA LEU A 69 -5.10 -9.24 3.26
C LEU A 69 -5.72 -8.00 3.92
N ILE A 70 -7.01 -7.75 3.69
CA ILE A 70 -7.65 -6.50 4.14
C ILE A 70 -7.81 -6.45 5.65
N ASP A 71 -8.21 -7.56 6.29
CA ASP A 71 -8.29 -7.66 7.74
C ASP A 71 -6.91 -7.52 8.38
N SER A 72 -5.88 -8.07 7.75
CA SER A 72 -4.48 -7.90 8.15
C SER A 72 -4.03 -6.45 8.04
N ILE A 73 -4.39 -5.75 6.96
CA ILE A 73 -4.08 -4.33 6.81
C ILE A 73 -4.78 -3.51 7.89
N ASP A 74 -6.08 -3.71 8.12
CA ASP A 74 -6.83 -3.00 9.17
C ASP A 74 -6.20 -3.22 10.56
N ARG A 75 -5.79 -4.46 10.85
CA ARG A 75 -5.06 -4.80 12.08
C ARG A 75 -3.72 -4.06 12.19
N ALA A 76 -2.92 -4.04 11.14
CA ALA A 76 -1.64 -3.33 11.12
C ALA A 76 -1.83 -1.82 11.26
N TYR A 77 -2.81 -1.26 10.54
CA TYR A 77 -3.10 0.18 10.59
C TYR A 77 -3.62 0.65 11.95
N SER A 78 -4.25 -0.23 12.73
CA SER A 78 -4.64 0.09 14.11
C SER A 78 -3.44 0.38 15.02
N MET A 79 -2.25 -0.09 14.66
CA MET A 79 -1.00 0.12 15.40
C MET A 79 -0.21 1.36 14.95
N VAL A 80 -0.56 1.95 13.81
CA VAL A 80 0.13 3.14 13.24
C VAL A 80 -0.06 4.35 14.14
N LYS A 81 1.05 4.95 14.58
CA LYS A 81 1.08 6.12 15.48
C LYS A 81 1.33 7.44 14.75
N THR A 82 1.78 7.38 13.50
CA THR A 82 2.11 8.57 12.71
C THR A 82 0.92 9.12 11.94
N LYS A 83 1.11 10.31 11.36
CA LYS A 83 0.10 10.97 10.52
C LYS A 83 -0.06 10.30 9.15
N TYR A 84 1.04 9.71 8.64
CA TYR A 84 1.11 9.11 7.32
C TYR A 84 1.58 7.67 7.41
N VAL A 85 1.05 6.83 6.51
CA VAL A 85 1.47 5.45 6.33
C VAL A 85 1.93 5.25 4.89
N PHE A 86 3.10 4.63 4.74
CA PHE A 86 3.58 4.07 3.49
C PHE A 86 3.30 2.57 3.51
N HIS A 87 2.40 2.13 2.65
CA HIS A 87 1.99 0.72 2.55
C HIS A 87 2.78 0.01 1.46
N ILE A 88 3.23 -1.20 1.74
CA ILE A 88 3.98 -2.07 0.83
C ILE A 88 3.49 -3.51 1.02
N GLU A 89 3.37 -4.26 -0.08
CA GLU A 89 3.29 -5.72 -0.05
C GLU A 89 4.70 -6.33 -0.14
N ASP A 90 4.87 -7.58 0.20
CA ASP A 90 6.19 -8.25 0.30
C ASP A 90 6.84 -8.61 -1.05
N ASP A 91 6.24 -8.27 -2.18
CA ASP A 91 6.67 -8.62 -3.53
C ASP A 91 6.97 -7.41 -4.44
N TRP A 92 7.49 -6.35 -3.86
CA TRP A 92 7.90 -5.15 -4.57
C TRP A 92 9.39 -4.86 -4.42
N GLU A 93 10.08 -4.53 -5.52
CA GLU A 93 11.45 -4.09 -5.52
C GLU A 93 11.56 -2.61 -5.83
N PHE A 94 12.14 -1.82 -4.92
CA PHE A 94 12.37 -0.39 -5.13
C PHE A 94 13.63 -0.17 -5.96
N ILE A 95 13.50 0.62 -7.03
CA ILE A 95 14.53 0.84 -8.04
C ILE A 95 14.96 2.30 -8.18
N LYS A 96 14.25 3.23 -7.52
CA LYS A 96 14.52 4.66 -7.58
C LYS A 96 14.22 5.31 -6.23
N SER A 97 15.03 6.30 -5.85
CA SER A 97 14.85 7.06 -4.61
C SER A 97 13.99 8.31 -4.78
N GLY A 98 13.57 8.91 -3.65
CA GLY A 98 12.92 10.23 -3.64
C GLY A 98 11.40 10.20 -3.85
N PHE A 99 10.71 9.16 -3.45
CA PHE A 99 9.26 8.98 -3.64
C PHE A 99 8.40 9.51 -2.48
N ILE A 100 8.92 9.56 -1.24
CA ILE A 100 8.10 9.93 -0.08
C ILE A 100 7.82 11.44 -0.02
N GLU A 101 8.86 12.28 -0.16
CA GLU A 101 8.69 13.74 -0.05
C GLU A 101 7.71 14.33 -1.08
N PRO A 102 7.79 14.03 -2.39
CA PRO A 102 6.81 14.52 -3.35
C PRO A 102 5.41 13.98 -3.07
N SER A 103 5.28 12.74 -2.63
CA SER A 103 3.99 12.17 -2.26
C SER A 103 3.34 12.89 -1.08
N LEU A 104 4.12 13.23 -0.05
CA LEU A 104 3.65 14.01 1.09
C LEU A 104 3.20 15.40 0.68
N LYS A 105 3.95 16.09 -0.18
CA LYS A 105 3.55 17.40 -0.72
C LYS A 105 2.20 17.35 -1.44
N ILE A 106 1.97 16.31 -2.24
CA ILE A 106 0.70 16.10 -2.93
C ILE A 106 -0.43 15.97 -1.92
N ILE A 107 -0.28 15.12 -0.89
CA ILE A 107 -1.31 14.89 0.13
C ILE A 107 -1.55 16.14 0.98
N GLU A 108 -0.50 16.88 1.34
CA GLU A 108 -0.60 18.09 2.17
C GLU A 108 -1.32 19.22 1.46
N ASN A 109 -1.10 19.38 0.16
CA ASN A 109 -1.73 20.40 -0.66
C ASN A 109 -3.12 19.99 -1.18
N ASN A 110 -3.44 18.70 -1.16
CA ASN A 110 -4.71 18.18 -1.65
C ASN A 110 -5.33 17.22 -0.64
N PRO A 111 -6.13 17.73 0.31
CA PRO A 111 -6.72 16.93 1.37
C PRO A 111 -7.74 15.88 0.86
N MET A 112 -8.14 15.96 -0.41
CA MET A 112 -9.01 15.00 -1.08
C MET A 112 -8.24 13.91 -1.85
N VAL A 113 -6.92 13.85 -1.74
CA VAL A 113 -6.11 12.73 -2.23
C VAL A 113 -6.20 11.58 -1.22
N MET A 114 -6.74 10.42 -1.66
CA MET A 114 -6.85 9.23 -0.81
C MET A 114 -5.52 8.51 -0.65
N GLN A 115 -4.71 8.49 -1.70
CA GLN A 115 -3.39 7.87 -1.74
C GLN A 115 -2.57 8.40 -2.92
N VAL A 116 -1.24 8.26 -2.81
CA VAL A 116 -0.31 8.55 -3.90
C VAL A 116 0.42 7.28 -4.28
N TRP A 117 0.32 6.88 -5.53
CA TRP A 117 1.01 5.71 -6.07
C TRP A 117 2.45 6.05 -6.39
N VAL A 118 3.34 5.13 -6.07
CA VAL A 118 4.76 5.20 -6.40
C VAL A 118 5.20 4.15 -7.41
N SER A 119 4.30 3.25 -7.80
CA SER A 119 4.51 2.26 -8.86
C SER A 119 4.02 2.76 -10.21
N ASN A 120 4.57 2.15 -11.28
CA ASN A 120 4.18 2.49 -12.65
C ASN A 120 2.78 1.95 -12.97
N ILE A 121 1.98 2.80 -13.62
CA ILE A 121 0.61 2.49 -14.06
C ILE A 121 0.46 2.54 -15.58
N HIS A 122 1.58 2.64 -16.33
CA HIS A 122 1.52 2.83 -17.79
C HIS A 122 0.73 1.74 -18.55
N ASN A 123 0.51 0.59 -17.94
CA ASN A 123 -0.27 -0.49 -18.52
C ASN A 123 -1.73 -0.51 -18.03
N GLN A 124 -2.14 0.45 -17.21
CA GLN A 124 -3.53 0.56 -16.74
C GLN A 124 -4.29 1.54 -17.63
N PRO A 125 -5.52 1.20 -18.04
CA PRO A 125 -6.38 2.10 -18.81
C PRO A 125 -6.96 3.19 -17.90
N LEU A 126 -6.12 4.13 -17.49
CA LEU A 126 -6.51 5.23 -16.61
C LEU A 126 -6.51 6.54 -17.38
N ASP A 127 -7.59 7.30 -17.24
CA ASP A 127 -7.57 8.72 -17.53
C ASP A 127 -6.75 9.44 -16.46
N ILE A 128 -5.65 10.03 -16.88
CA ILE A 128 -4.71 10.68 -15.99
C ILE A 128 -4.63 12.15 -16.36
N GLU A 129 -5.17 13.00 -15.49
CA GLU A 129 -5.00 14.43 -15.62
C GLU A 129 -3.68 14.87 -14.95
N PRO A 130 -2.75 15.50 -15.68
CA PRO A 130 -1.53 16.04 -15.07
C PRO A 130 -1.89 17.25 -14.21
N LEU A 131 -1.50 17.22 -12.94
CA LEU A 131 -1.67 18.31 -11.99
C LEU A 131 -0.30 18.77 -11.46
N ILE A 132 -0.22 20.01 -11.05
CA ILE A 132 0.98 20.59 -10.45
C ILE A 132 0.62 21.12 -9.07
N ALA A 133 1.35 20.65 -8.05
CA ALA A 133 1.28 21.16 -6.69
C ALA A 133 2.70 21.36 -6.15
N ASP A 134 3.03 22.60 -5.74
CA ASP A 134 4.35 22.99 -5.22
C ASP A 134 5.55 22.54 -6.09
N GLY A 135 5.39 22.58 -7.42
CA GLY A 135 6.40 22.16 -8.37
C GLY A 135 6.55 20.64 -8.52
N VAL A 136 5.71 19.86 -7.86
CA VAL A 136 5.62 18.42 -8.03
C VAL A 136 4.52 18.10 -9.03
N HIS A 137 4.88 17.41 -10.12
CA HIS A 137 3.92 16.89 -11.08
C HIS A 137 3.30 15.62 -10.53
N TYR A 138 1.99 15.57 -10.49
CA TYR A 138 1.24 14.36 -10.15
C TYR A 138 0.04 14.22 -11.07
N ARG A 139 -0.60 13.05 -11.05
CA ARG A 139 -1.76 12.73 -11.87
C ARG A 139 -2.85 12.17 -10.99
N TYR A 140 -4.09 12.58 -11.21
CA TYR A 140 -5.23 11.88 -10.66
C TYR A 140 -5.53 10.65 -11.52
N ALA A 141 -5.72 9.51 -10.88
CA ALA A 141 -6.32 8.36 -11.53
C ALA A 141 -7.83 8.61 -11.60
N SER A 142 -8.35 8.75 -12.80
CA SER A 142 -9.79 8.81 -13.11
C SER A 142 -10.14 7.62 -13.99
N LEU A 143 -11.37 7.15 -13.90
CA LEU A 143 -11.84 5.98 -14.63
C LEU A 143 -12.96 6.34 -15.58
N ASP A 144 -12.60 6.91 -16.70
CA ASP A 144 -13.51 6.90 -17.84
C ASP A 144 -13.07 5.76 -18.78
N GLY A 145 -13.75 4.63 -18.76
CA GLY A 145 -13.53 3.58 -19.75
C GLY A 145 -13.42 2.13 -19.30
N MET A 146 -13.33 1.83 -18.03
CA MET A 146 -13.53 0.47 -17.49
C MET A 146 -14.78 0.47 -16.64
N ASP A 147 -15.70 -0.42 -16.85
CA ASP A 147 -16.95 -0.69 -16.09
C ASP A 147 -17.25 0.19 -14.84
N HIS A 148 -16.82 1.44 -14.83
CA HIS A 148 -17.00 2.53 -13.86
C HIS A 148 -16.75 2.19 -12.37
N LEU A 149 -16.13 1.06 -12.06
CA LEU A 149 -16.07 0.56 -10.69
C LEU A 149 -14.74 0.86 -9.98
N TRP A 150 -13.62 0.92 -10.70
CA TRP A 150 -12.32 1.13 -10.06
C TRP A 150 -11.91 2.60 -10.06
N HIS A 151 -11.72 3.19 -8.89
CA HIS A 151 -11.45 4.61 -8.69
C HIS A 151 -10.00 4.89 -8.25
N GLY A 152 -9.06 4.07 -8.70
CA GLY A 152 -7.63 4.25 -8.41
C GLY A 152 -7.21 3.87 -6.98
N PHE A 153 -8.06 3.18 -6.21
CA PHE A 153 -7.64 2.60 -4.94
C PHE A 153 -6.89 1.28 -5.20
N THR A 154 -5.74 1.11 -4.55
CA THR A 154 -4.96 -0.14 -4.63
C THR A 154 -4.16 -0.37 -3.35
N PHE A 155 -3.78 -1.62 -3.12
CA PHE A 155 -2.82 -2.03 -2.08
C PHE A 155 -1.36 -2.01 -2.55
N HIS A 156 -1.09 -1.73 -3.82
CA HIS A 156 0.28 -1.49 -4.30
C HIS A 156 1.02 -0.46 -3.45
N PRO A 157 2.37 -0.34 -3.57
CA PRO A 157 3.13 0.65 -2.80
C PRO A 157 2.57 2.05 -2.95
N THR A 158 2.03 2.57 -1.86
CA THR A 158 1.35 3.86 -1.80
C THR A 158 1.61 4.54 -0.47
N ILE A 159 1.56 5.88 -0.49
CA ILE A 159 1.50 6.67 0.73
C ILE A 159 0.10 7.27 0.90
N ARG A 160 -0.38 7.31 2.14
CA ARG A 160 -1.68 7.89 2.49
C ARG A 160 -1.69 8.51 3.88
N SER A 161 -2.65 9.41 4.11
CA SER A 161 -2.87 9.96 5.45
C SER A 161 -3.75 9.01 6.27
N MET A 162 -3.39 8.79 7.54
CA MET A 162 -4.23 8.05 8.48
C MET A 162 -5.59 8.73 8.73
N ARG A 163 -5.68 10.05 8.51
CA ARG A 163 -6.98 10.75 8.48
C ARG A 163 -7.89 10.22 7.38
N VAL A 164 -7.33 10.02 6.19
CA VAL A 164 -8.08 9.51 5.03
C VAL A 164 -8.46 8.03 5.24
N TYR A 165 -7.55 7.20 5.75
CA TYR A 165 -7.90 5.83 6.14
C TYR A 165 -9.15 5.78 7.02
N ARG A 166 -9.20 6.62 8.08
CA ARG A 166 -10.32 6.65 9.05
C ARG A 166 -11.67 7.08 8.44
N VAL A 167 -11.69 7.67 7.25
CA VAL A 167 -12.95 8.03 6.55
C VAL A 167 -13.74 6.80 6.12
N ALA A 168 -13.04 5.71 5.78
CA ALA A 168 -13.66 4.47 5.30
C ALA A 168 -13.22 3.23 6.10
N ALA A 169 -12.55 3.40 7.24
CA ALA A 169 -12.09 2.30 8.09
C ALA A 169 -13.23 1.68 8.92
N PRO A 170 -13.13 0.38 9.27
CA PRO A 170 -12.17 -0.58 8.71
C PRO A 170 -12.52 -0.91 7.26
N TRP A 171 -11.52 -1.17 6.43
CA TRP A 171 -11.76 -1.49 5.02
C TRP A 171 -12.42 -2.86 4.82
N SER A 172 -12.20 -3.78 5.74
CA SER A 172 -12.83 -5.11 5.74
C SER A 172 -14.37 -5.04 5.77
N GLN A 173 -14.98 -3.94 6.23
CA GLN A 173 -16.43 -3.78 6.19
C GLN A 173 -17.04 -3.63 4.77
N TRP A 174 -16.22 -3.24 3.77
CA TRP A 174 -16.68 -2.93 2.42
C TRP A 174 -16.58 -4.11 1.45
N SER A 175 -16.04 -5.25 1.91
CA SER A 175 -15.86 -6.44 1.06
C SER A 175 -16.10 -7.71 1.87
N THR A 176 -16.46 -8.78 1.16
CA THR A 176 -16.59 -10.11 1.76
C THR A 176 -15.41 -10.99 1.39
N SER A 177 -15.20 -12.10 2.10
CA SER A 177 -14.17 -13.09 1.76
C SER A 177 -14.40 -13.76 0.40
N GLU A 178 -15.62 -13.71 -0.13
CA GLU A 178 -15.97 -14.25 -1.45
C GLU A 178 -15.56 -13.33 -2.60
N ASP A 179 -15.34 -12.04 -2.34
CA ASP A 179 -14.90 -11.09 -3.34
C ASP A 179 -13.43 -11.35 -3.72
N PHE A 180 -13.11 -11.40 -5.00
CA PHE A 180 -11.72 -11.42 -5.43
C PHE A 180 -11.06 -10.05 -5.17
N LEU A 181 -9.72 -10.00 -5.04
CA LEU A 181 -9.00 -8.83 -4.52
C LEU A 181 -9.30 -7.54 -5.30
N ALA A 182 -9.27 -7.59 -6.64
CA ALA A 182 -9.55 -6.41 -7.46
C ALA A 182 -10.98 -5.85 -7.23
N LEU A 183 -11.97 -6.72 -6.96
CA LEU A 183 -13.32 -6.26 -6.61
C LEU A 183 -13.34 -5.60 -5.23
N ARG A 184 -12.53 -6.07 -4.28
CA ARG A 184 -12.40 -5.44 -2.96
C ARG A 184 -11.78 -4.05 -3.07
N GLU A 185 -10.73 -3.90 -3.88
CA GLU A 185 -10.15 -2.59 -4.19
C GLU A 185 -11.17 -1.65 -4.84
N CYS A 186 -11.98 -2.16 -5.79
CA CYS A 186 -13.06 -1.39 -6.41
C CYS A 186 -14.07 -0.88 -5.39
N LYS A 187 -14.55 -1.74 -4.49
CA LYS A 187 -15.54 -1.38 -3.46
C LYS A 187 -15.00 -0.32 -2.50
N ILE A 188 -13.78 -0.50 -1.99
CA ILE A 188 -13.12 0.49 -1.12
C ILE A 188 -12.89 1.80 -1.87
N GLY A 189 -12.41 1.72 -3.11
CA GLY A 189 -12.20 2.88 -3.98
C GLY A 189 -13.48 3.66 -4.24
N GLN A 190 -14.60 2.97 -4.46
CA GLN A 190 -15.90 3.58 -4.63
C GLN A 190 -16.35 4.37 -3.40
N GLU A 191 -16.11 3.83 -2.18
CA GLU A 191 -16.43 4.54 -0.94
C GLU A 191 -15.67 5.87 -0.81
N TYR A 192 -14.40 5.89 -1.20
CA TYR A 192 -13.64 7.14 -1.26
C TYR A 192 -14.13 8.07 -2.37
N PHE A 193 -14.37 7.53 -3.57
CA PHE A 193 -14.81 8.30 -4.72
C PHE A 193 -16.14 9.01 -4.46
N MET A 194 -17.12 8.33 -3.88
CA MET A 194 -18.43 8.90 -3.51
C MET A 194 -18.31 10.04 -2.50
N ARG A 195 -17.22 10.10 -1.73
CA ARG A 195 -16.90 11.19 -0.80
C ARG A 195 -16.01 12.27 -1.42
N GLY A 196 -15.76 12.21 -2.73
CA GLY A 196 -14.99 13.19 -3.47
C GLY A 196 -13.48 12.95 -3.49
N PHE A 197 -12.98 11.85 -2.92
CA PHE A 197 -11.56 11.54 -2.95
C PHE A 197 -11.11 11.01 -4.31
N ARG A 198 -9.82 11.22 -4.61
CA ARG A 198 -9.16 10.71 -5.83
C ARG A 198 -7.79 10.15 -5.48
N ALA A 199 -7.29 9.21 -6.27
CA ALA A 199 -5.90 8.77 -6.19
C ALA A 199 -5.01 9.72 -6.99
N ALA A 200 -3.79 9.93 -6.51
CA ALA A 200 -2.73 10.59 -7.25
C ALA A 200 -1.63 9.57 -7.60
N VAL A 201 -0.84 9.87 -8.62
CA VAL A 201 0.23 9.00 -9.11
C VAL A 201 1.46 9.85 -9.35
N LEU A 202 2.63 9.42 -8.88
CA LEU A 202 3.89 10.06 -9.23
C LEU A 202 4.19 9.86 -10.72
N PRO A 203 4.87 10.82 -11.37
CA PRO A 203 5.16 10.75 -12.81
C PRO A 203 6.07 9.60 -13.20
N ASP A 204 6.95 9.15 -12.26
CA ASP A 204 7.89 8.06 -12.45
C ASP A 204 7.45 6.80 -11.68
N SER A 205 7.94 5.65 -12.13
CA SER A 205 7.90 4.42 -11.32
C SER A 205 9.11 4.35 -10.41
N TYR A 206 8.86 4.07 -9.14
CA TYR A 206 9.91 3.94 -8.11
C TYR A 206 10.09 2.50 -7.66
N CYS A 207 9.17 1.62 -8.02
CA CYS A 207 9.24 0.20 -7.72
C CYS A 207 8.63 -0.63 -8.84
N ILE A 208 8.99 -1.91 -8.87
CA ILE A 208 8.48 -2.92 -9.80
C ILE A 208 7.92 -4.10 -9.02
N HIS A 209 6.88 -4.72 -9.53
CA HIS A 209 6.30 -5.93 -8.96
C HIS A 209 7.18 -7.14 -9.30
N THR A 210 7.46 -7.99 -8.32
CA THR A 210 8.34 -9.15 -8.46
C THR A 210 7.68 -10.48 -8.12
N GLY A 211 6.39 -10.44 -7.74
CA GLY A 211 5.63 -11.58 -7.23
C GLY A 211 4.91 -12.44 -8.28
N ASP A 212 5.04 -12.16 -9.57
CA ASP A 212 4.24 -12.81 -10.63
C ASP A 212 4.37 -14.35 -10.69
N GLN A 213 5.45 -14.91 -10.17
CA GLN A 213 5.68 -16.36 -10.15
C GLN A 213 5.25 -17.03 -8.84
N ASP A 214 5.05 -16.27 -7.78
CA ASP A 214 4.78 -16.75 -6.41
C ASP A 214 3.48 -16.16 -5.82
N THR A 215 2.47 -15.88 -6.65
CA THR A 215 1.22 -15.31 -6.18
C THR A 215 0.48 -16.30 -5.28
N THR A 216 0.10 -15.87 -4.08
CA THR A 216 -0.75 -16.63 -3.15
C THR A 216 -2.17 -16.84 -3.67
N TRP A 217 -2.54 -16.23 -4.79
CA TRP A 217 -3.79 -16.41 -5.52
C TRP A 217 -4.05 -17.85 -5.99
N ASN A 218 -3.00 -18.62 -6.24
CA ASN A 218 -3.11 -19.99 -6.73
C ASN A 218 -3.26 -21.03 -5.62
N ILE A 219 -3.16 -20.66 -4.35
CA ILE A 219 -3.20 -21.60 -3.22
C ILE A 219 -4.64 -22.01 -2.86
N GLY A 220 -5.64 -21.24 -3.28
CA GLY A 220 -7.06 -21.51 -3.00
C GLY A 220 -7.84 -22.21 -4.12
N GLN A 221 -7.20 -22.60 -5.24
CA GLN A 221 -7.87 -23.26 -6.38
C GLN A 221 -7.39 -24.69 -6.59
N LYS A 222 -6.99 -25.42 -5.54
CA LYS A 222 -6.77 -26.86 -5.61
C LYS A 222 -7.73 -27.60 -4.70
#